data_c762a9334517287dfa6df9858b6acbbc
#
_entry.id   c762a9334517287dfa6df9858b6acbbc
#
_cell.length_a   1.000
_cell.length_b   1.000
_cell.length_c   1.000
_cell.angle_alpha   90.00
_cell.angle_beta   90.00
_cell.angle_gamma   90.00
#
_symmetry.space_group_name_H-M   'P 1'
#
loop_
_entity.id
_entity.type
_entity.pdbx_description
1 polymer ?
#
loop_
_entity_poly.entity_id
_entity_poly.type
_entity_poly.pdbx_seq_one_letter_code
_entity_poly.pdbx_strand_id
1 'polypeptide(L)'
;MMYSVVRGLLFTVLVLNNLIAGANAPVSQPAKPTVLLIKKYTTTINGKSSELFKIEQPDGTWGFHGVKGQMFDAIVKNQTDKPTAVHWHGLVVPNDQDGVPYITQAPIPPGGEYHYHFPLKQSGTYWMHSHHDLQVQQFLSAPLIISDPDEVKSTKEVILLLGDFSFKKPELIFAELKHGQMAHMHHGGGMASVDGKHATPDLNDVAYDAFLTNYRTLKNPEIVSVRPGDTVRLRFIAGSAMTNFFINIGQLQGEAIAIDGQSIKPVKSNQFQLPVGQRLDVLVKIPAGEKAYPILAQGEGTSMQTGLILATPKATIPSMKEQADSTVGALNYDQELKLKAVHPLKPKSPGQTLLVNLEGDMMSYSWTINKQVWPHIKPLQVIANKRVEMVFHNQTTMAHPMHLHGHVFEVTEIDGKAIKDGAMHDTVLVLPNSTVKVQFDTDNPGNWMMHCHMLYHQEGGMMTLVNYKGVAMPPLTMTHEMHS
;
A
#
# COMPACT_ATOMS: atom_id res chain seq x y z
N MET A 1 84.45 19.45 59.29
CA MET A 1 84.02 18.13 59.81
C MET A 1 82.52 18.08 59.76
N MET A 2 82.01 17.47 58.75
CA MET A 2 80.62 16.90 58.81
C MET A 2 80.46 16.12 57.51
N TYR A 3 80.27 14.83 57.66
CA TYR A 3 80.01 13.90 56.58
C TYR A 3 78.54 13.98 56.22
N SER A 4 78.25 14.16 54.93
CA SER A 4 76.87 14.08 54.37
C SER A 4 76.71 12.76 53.65
N VAL A 5 75.77 11.94 54.16
CA VAL A 5 75.41 10.64 53.60
C VAL A 5 74.33 10.84 52.54
N VAL A 6 74.66 10.51 51.32
CA VAL A 6 73.65 10.48 50.23
C VAL A 6 73.04 9.08 50.19
N ARG A 7 71.76 8.97 50.46
CA ARG A 7 70.91 7.75 50.22
C ARG A 7 70.31 7.78 48.83
N GLY A 8 70.79 6.84 48.02
CA GLY A 8 70.18 6.59 46.71
C GLY A 8 68.86 5.82 46.85
N LEU A 9 67.78 6.34 46.24
CA LEU A 9 66.55 5.63 46.07
C LEU A 9 66.65 4.88 44.72
N LEU A 10 66.52 3.55 44.77
CA LEU A 10 66.29 2.71 43.61
C LEU A 10 64.75 2.77 43.31
N PHE A 11 64.37 3.32 42.15
CA PHE A 11 63.05 3.17 41.60
C PHE A 11 62.96 1.90 40.75
N THR A 12 62.29 0.89 41.27
CA THR A 12 61.94 -0.30 40.49
C THR A 12 60.72 0.02 39.66
N VAL A 13 60.86 0.11 38.34
CA VAL A 13 59.74 0.26 37.39
C VAL A 13 59.14 -1.11 37.16
N LEU A 14 57.96 -1.36 37.70
CA LEU A 14 57.12 -2.52 37.35
C LEU A 14 56.45 -2.22 36.00
N VAL A 15 56.86 -2.88 34.93
CA VAL A 15 56.13 -2.87 33.66
C VAL A 15 54.99 -3.88 33.79
N LEU A 16 53.77 -3.38 34.00
CA LEU A 16 52.53 -4.18 33.85
C LEU A 16 52.26 -4.36 32.36
N ASN A 17 52.52 -5.54 31.84
CA ASN A 17 52.00 -5.97 30.56
C ASN A 17 50.51 -6.24 30.69
N ASN A 18 49.63 -5.28 30.31
CA ASN A 18 48.25 -5.50 30.07
C ASN A 18 48.08 -6.31 28.79
N LEU A 19 47.93 -7.61 28.90
CA LEU A 19 47.36 -8.47 27.87
C LEU A 19 45.89 -8.07 27.70
N ILE A 20 45.62 -7.20 26.73
CA ILE A 20 44.23 -6.99 26.24
C ILE A 20 43.84 -8.27 25.52
N ALA A 21 43.15 -9.17 26.22
CA ALA A 21 42.37 -10.24 25.59
C ALA A 21 41.27 -9.56 24.82
N GLY A 22 41.47 -9.39 23.52
CA GLY A 22 40.37 -9.02 22.61
C GLY A 22 39.31 -10.11 22.68
N ALA A 23 38.24 -9.85 23.43
CA ALA A 23 37.03 -10.65 23.34
C ALA A 23 36.53 -10.47 21.91
N ASN A 24 36.76 -11.45 21.05
CA ASN A 24 36.02 -11.58 19.80
C ASN A 24 34.54 -11.66 20.18
N ALA A 25 33.80 -10.59 19.95
CA ALA A 25 32.35 -10.65 19.98
C ALA A 25 31.92 -11.84 19.10
N PRO A 26 31.03 -12.71 19.54
CA PRO A 26 30.59 -13.82 18.72
C PRO A 26 30.08 -13.24 17.41
N VAL A 27 30.69 -13.66 16.28
CA VAL A 27 30.14 -13.39 14.95
C VAL A 27 28.72 -13.98 14.98
N SER A 28 27.72 -13.12 15.07
CA SER A 28 26.33 -13.57 15.01
C SER A 28 26.18 -14.32 13.68
N GLN A 29 25.77 -15.58 13.76
CA GLN A 29 25.44 -16.32 12.52
C GLN A 29 24.42 -15.47 11.77
N PRO A 30 24.54 -15.33 10.43
CA PRO A 30 23.56 -14.60 9.64
C PRO A 30 22.17 -15.19 9.95
N ALA A 31 21.23 -14.33 10.28
CA ALA A 31 19.86 -14.75 10.51
C ALA A 31 19.37 -15.52 9.27
N LYS A 32 18.65 -16.64 9.48
CA LYS A 32 18.09 -17.38 8.36
C LYS A 32 17.09 -16.49 7.63
N PRO A 33 17.03 -16.54 6.28
CA PRO A 33 16.04 -15.82 5.52
C PRO A 33 14.61 -16.14 5.99
N THR A 34 13.75 -15.12 6.05
CA THR A 34 12.32 -15.32 6.27
C THR A 34 11.73 -16.06 5.07
N VAL A 35 10.96 -17.11 5.28
CA VAL A 35 10.25 -17.80 4.20
C VAL A 35 8.82 -17.26 4.11
N LEU A 36 8.43 -16.79 2.93
CA LEU A 36 7.06 -16.35 2.63
C LEU A 36 6.44 -17.37 1.65
N LEU A 37 5.41 -18.06 2.09
CA LEU A 37 4.72 -19.05 1.31
C LEU A 37 3.51 -18.43 0.63
N ILE A 38 3.45 -18.47 -0.69
CA ILE A 38 2.26 -18.14 -1.47
C ILE A 38 1.50 -19.42 -1.68
N LYS A 39 0.29 -19.51 -1.16
CA LYS A 39 -0.53 -20.72 -1.24
C LYS A 39 -2.01 -20.42 -1.44
N LYS A 40 -2.73 -21.42 -1.93
CA LYS A 40 -4.19 -21.40 -1.95
C LYS A 40 -4.74 -21.51 -0.53
N TYR A 41 -5.79 -20.77 -0.28
CA TYR A 41 -6.48 -20.71 1.01
C TYR A 41 -7.97 -20.87 0.81
N THR A 42 -8.53 -21.97 1.30
CA THR A 42 -9.97 -22.22 1.23
C THR A 42 -10.65 -21.66 2.47
N THR A 43 -11.68 -20.87 2.26
CA THR A 43 -12.49 -20.27 3.33
C THR A 43 -13.97 -20.30 2.94
N THR A 44 -14.85 -19.94 3.88
CA THR A 44 -16.29 -19.81 3.64
C THR A 44 -16.67 -18.35 3.66
N ILE A 45 -17.16 -17.85 2.54
CA ILE A 45 -17.66 -16.48 2.39
C ILE A 45 -19.18 -16.55 2.13
N ASN A 46 -19.96 -15.96 3.02
CA ASN A 46 -21.41 -15.94 2.96
C ASN A 46 -22.04 -17.33 2.73
N GLY A 47 -21.49 -18.36 3.39
CA GLY A 47 -21.98 -19.75 3.32
C GLY A 47 -21.51 -20.56 2.13
N LYS A 48 -20.71 -19.99 1.23
CA LYS A 48 -20.13 -20.67 0.07
C LYS A 48 -18.63 -20.88 0.25
N SER A 49 -18.14 -22.08 -0.08
CA SER A 49 -16.70 -22.38 -0.13
C SER A 49 -16.03 -21.54 -1.22
N SER A 50 -14.94 -20.89 -0.90
CA SER A 50 -14.21 -20.00 -1.80
C SER A 50 -12.71 -20.24 -1.68
N GLU A 51 -12.01 -20.26 -2.81
CA GLU A 51 -10.56 -20.37 -2.88
C GLU A 51 -9.97 -18.98 -3.12
N LEU A 52 -9.07 -18.59 -2.23
CA LEU A 52 -8.31 -17.34 -2.27
C LEU A 52 -6.83 -17.67 -2.22
N PHE A 53 -5.97 -16.67 -2.33
CA PHE A 53 -4.55 -16.82 -2.04
C PHE A 53 -4.21 -16.24 -0.66
N LYS A 54 -3.07 -16.68 -0.13
CA LYS A 54 -2.52 -16.17 1.12
C LYS A 54 -1.00 -16.14 1.05
N ILE A 55 -0.40 -15.10 1.61
CA ILE A 55 1.05 -15.02 1.83
C ILE A 55 1.29 -15.10 3.33
N GLU A 56 1.91 -16.20 3.78
CA GLU A 56 2.20 -16.39 5.19
C GLU A 56 3.54 -17.10 5.39
N GLN A 57 4.09 -17.00 6.58
CA GLN A 57 5.28 -17.74 6.99
C GLN A 57 4.94 -19.18 7.37
N PRO A 58 5.94 -20.10 7.46
CA PRO A 58 5.69 -21.49 7.80
C PRO A 58 5.02 -21.73 9.17
N ASP A 59 5.18 -20.78 10.10
CA ASP A 59 4.53 -20.83 11.43
C ASP A 59 3.11 -20.26 11.44
N GLY A 60 2.60 -19.82 10.26
CA GLY A 60 1.29 -19.23 10.11
C GLY A 60 1.25 -17.71 10.31
N THR A 61 2.38 -17.05 10.59
CA THR A 61 2.45 -15.58 10.66
C THR A 61 2.05 -14.98 9.30
N TRP A 62 1.03 -14.13 9.31
CA TRP A 62 0.54 -13.49 8.09
C TRP A 62 1.41 -12.31 7.69
N GLY A 63 1.94 -12.34 6.48
CA GLY A 63 2.81 -11.28 5.95
C GLY A 63 4.17 -11.19 6.66
N PHE A 64 4.65 -9.95 6.83
CA PHE A 64 5.99 -9.69 7.38
C PHE A 64 5.98 -8.53 8.37
N HIS A 65 6.72 -8.69 9.46
CA HIS A 65 7.02 -7.65 10.44
C HIS A 65 8.52 -7.49 10.57
N GLY A 66 9.02 -6.29 10.37
CA GLY A 66 10.45 -5.94 10.47
C GLY A 66 10.68 -4.67 11.26
N VAL A 67 11.95 -4.29 11.35
CA VAL A 67 12.38 -3.05 12.01
C VAL A 67 13.23 -2.25 11.02
N LYS A 68 13.02 -0.95 10.95
CA LYS A 68 13.82 -0.03 10.13
C LYS A 68 15.30 -0.17 10.45
N GLY A 69 16.11 -0.22 9.41
CA GLY A 69 17.56 -0.44 9.50
C GLY A 69 17.98 -1.92 9.41
N GLN A 70 17.07 -2.87 9.55
CA GLN A 70 17.36 -4.29 9.29
C GLN A 70 17.43 -4.59 7.80
N MET A 71 18.03 -5.73 7.47
CA MET A 71 17.91 -6.31 6.12
C MET A 71 16.60 -7.08 6.00
N PHE A 72 15.85 -6.79 4.95
CA PHE A 72 14.81 -7.68 4.46
C PHE A 72 15.52 -8.80 3.71
N ASP A 73 15.48 -9.98 4.28
CA ASP A 73 16.09 -11.19 3.73
C ASP A 73 14.99 -12.25 3.70
N ALA A 74 14.36 -12.42 2.52
CA ALA A 74 13.17 -13.23 2.39
C ALA A 74 13.19 -14.12 1.14
N ILE A 75 12.83 -15.38 1.31
CA ILE A 75 12.60 -16.32 0.22
C ILE A 75 11.11 -16.45 0.02
N VAL A 76 10.62 -15.97 -1.12
CA VAL A 76 9.22 -16.16 -1.53
C VAL A 76 9.11 -17.48 -2.29
N LYS A 77 8.25 -18.39 -1.81
CA LYS A 77 8.00 -19.71 -2.43
C LYS A 77 6.59 -19.77 -2.99
N ASN A 78 6.51 -20.04 -4.27
CA ASN A 78 5.22 -20.21 -4.96
C ASN A 78 4.72 -21.66 -4.83
N GLN A 79 3.76 -21.88 -3.95
CA GLN A 79 3.09 -23.16 -3.77
C GLN A 79 1.74 -23.24 -4.52
N THR A 80 1.52 -22.35 -5.48
CA THR A 80 0.32 -22.34 -6.32
C THR A 80 0.59 -23.07 -7.65
N ASP A 81 -0.45 -23.22 -8.45
CA ASP A 81 -0.39 -23.82 -9.78
C ASP A 81 -0.21 -22.81 -10.92
N LYS A 82 -0.05 -21.53 -10.60
CA LYS A 82 0.16 -20.44 -11.58
C LYS A 82 1.47 -19.71 -11.29
N PRO A 83 2.13 -19.13 -12.30
CA PRO A 83 3.23 -18.19 -12.06
C PRO A 83 2.76 -17.01 -11.22
N THR A 84 3.67 -16.37 -10.47
CA THR A 84 3.36 -15.20 -9.66
C THR A 84 4.59 -14.31 -9.50
N ALA A 85 4.39 -13.11 -8.96
CA ALA A 85 5.45 -12.22 -8.50
C ALA A 85 4.91 -11.41 -7.33
N VAL A 86 5.78 -10.95 -6.44
CA VAL A 86 5.39 -10.16 -5.27
C VAL A 86 6.08 -8.81 -5.32
N HIS A 87 5.29 -7.76 -5.38
CA HIS A 87 5.72 -6.38 -5.24
C HIS A 87 5.61 -5.91 -3.78
N TRP A 88 6.55 -5.06 -3.36
CA TRP A 88 6.65 -4.49 -2.01
C TRP A 88 6.11 -3.07 -2.03
N HIS A 89 4.78 -2.95 -2.05
CA HIS A 89 4.08 -1.68 -2.29
C HIS A 89 4.45 -0.61 -1.26
N GLY A 90 4.99 0.50 -1.76
CA GLY A 90 5.38 1.68 -1.00
C GLY A 90 6.82 1.67 -0.49
N LEU A 91 7.56 0.57 -0.65
CA LEU A 91 8.97 0.53 -0.27
C LEU A 91 9.88 1.11 -1.36
N VAL A 92 10.88 1.85 -0.92
CA VAL A 92 12.01 2.31 -1.77
C VAL A 92 13.09 1.24 -1.73
N VAL A 93 13.00 0.31 -2.68
CA VAL A 93 13.92 -0.83 -2.83
C VAL A 93 14.89 -0.61 -3.98
N PRO A 94 15.99 -1.38 -4.10
CA PRO A 94 16.72 -1.48 -5.36
C PRO A 94 15.81 -1.96 -6.50
N ASN A 95 16.01 -1.46 -7.72
CA ASN A 95 15.09 -1.72 -8.82
C ASN A 95 14.94 -3.22 -9.16
N ASP A 96 16.01 -3.99 -9.05
CA ASP A 96 16.02 -5.45 -9.25
C ASP A 96 15.32 -6.25 -8.14
N GLN A 97 14.86 -5.57 -7.09
CA GLN A 97 14.13 -6.16 -5.96
C GLN A 97 12.64 -5.76 -5.94
N ASP A 98 12.16 -5.05 -6.96
CA ASP A 98 10.80 -4.47 -6.99
C ASP A 98 9.68 -5.49 -7.17
N GLY A 99 10.00 -6.68 -7.69
CA GLY A 99 9.03 -7.77 -7.82
C GLY A 99 8.06 -7.63 -9.00
N VAL A 100 8.39 -6.86 -10.04
CA VAL A 100 7.54 -6.68 -11.21
C VAL A 100 7.93 -7.67 -12.32
N PRO A 101 7.00 -8.53 -12.78
CA PRO A 101 7.27 -9.51 -13.83
C PRO A 101 7.76 -8.86 -15.11
N TYR A 102 8.79 -9.44 -15.72
CA TYR A 102 9.40 -9.05 -16.99
C TYR A 102 10.04 -7.65 -17.04
N ILE A 103 9.84 -6.84 -15.99
CA ILE A 103 10.48 -5.52 -15.85
C ILE A 103 11.71 -5.62 -14.95
N THR A 104 11.55 -6.19 -13.75
CA THR A 104 12.63 -6.31 -12.76
C THR A 104 13.05 -7.75 -12.51
N GLN A 105 12.19 -8.72 -12.82
CA GLN A 105 12.47 -10.15 -12.67
C GLN A 105 11.57 -11.01 -13.56
N ALA A 106 11.92 -12.28 -13.71
CA ALA A 106 10.99 -13.27 -14.25
C ALA A 106 9.91 -13.64 -13.20
N PRO A 107 8.70 -14.02 -13.63
CA PRO A 107 7.70 -14.59 -12.71
C PRO A 107 8.26 -15.82 -11.98
N ILE A 108 7.83 -16.02 -10.74
CA ILE A 108 8.15 -17.20 -9.94
C ILE A 108 7.24 -18.34 -10.41
N PRO A 109 7.75 -19.40 -11.07
CA PRO A 109 6.91 -20.48 -11.57
C PRO A 109 6.29 -21.31 -10.45
N PRO A 110 5.27 -22.15 -10.73
CA PRO A 110 4.74 -23.11 -9.77
C PRO A 110 5.86 -23.97 -9.16
N GLY A 111 5.89 -24.05 -7.82
CA GLY A 111 6.94 -24.76 -7.07
C GLY A 111 8.30 -24.05 -7.02
N GLY A 112 8.43 -22.90 -7.69
CA GLY A 112 9.65 -22.09 -7.69
C GLY A 112 9.77 -21.17 -6.49
N GLU A 113 10.93 -20.53 -6.39
CA GLU A 113 11.22 -19.56 -5.34
C GLU A 113 12.04 -18.38 -5.89
N TYR A 114 11.99 -17.24 -5.19
CA TYR A 114 12.80 -16.06 -5.46
C TYR A 114 13.32 -15.47 -4.15
N HIS A 115 14.59 -15.06 -4.12
CA HIS A 115 15.24 -14.50 -2.94
C HIS A 115 15.36 -12.99 -3.05
N TYR A 116 14.71 -12.27 -2.14
CA TYR A 116 14.76 -10.82 -2.00
C TYR A 116 15.70 -10.44 -0.85
N HIS A 117 16.59 -9.48 -1.11
CA HIS A 117 17.59 -9.06 -0.14
C HIS A 117 17.89 -7.56 -0.28
N PHE A 118 17.34 -6.74 0.62
CA PHE A 118 17.50 -5.29 0.60
C PHE A 118 17.34 -4.66 1.99
N PRO A 119 17.93 -3.47 2.25
CA PRO A 119 17.78 -2.80 3.54
C PRO A 119 16.40 -2.18 3.69
N LEU A 120 15.77 -2.35 4.86
CA LEU A 120 14.54 -1.66 5.25
C LEU A 120 14.86 -0.20 5.64
N LYS A 121 14.77 0.72 4.70
CA LYS A 121 15.10 2.14 4.89
C LYS A 121 13.96 2.95 5.52
N GLN A 122 12.74 2.47 5.42
CA GLN A 122 11.50 3.12 5.83
C GLN A 122 10.88 2.38 7.00
N SER A 123 10.04 3.06 7.77
CA SER A 123 9.14 2.47 8.77
C SER A 123 7.71 2.87 8.44
N GLY A 124 6.72 2.09 8.87
CA GLY A 124 5.32 2.37 8.65
C GLY A 124 4.50 1.15 8.23
N THR A 125 3.33 1.41 7.70
CA THR A 125 2.39 0.42 7.18
C THR A 125 2.53 0.33 5.67
N TYR A 126 3.01 -0.81 5.23
CA TYR A 126 3.16 -1.21 3.82
C TYR A 126 2.42 -2.52 3.60
N TRP A 127 2.41 -3.00 2.38
CA TRP A 127 1.85 -4.30 2.04
C TRP A 127 2.59 -4.92 0.88
N MET A 128 2.41 -6.19 0.69
CA MET A 128 2.92 -6.94 -0.43
C MET A 128 1.76 -7.54 -1.20
N HIS A 129 1.83 -7.54 -2.51
CA HIS A 129 0.79 -8.11 -3.36
C HIS A 129 1.35 -8.63 -4.67
N SER A 130 0.58 -9.48 -5.34
CA SER A 130 0.94 -9.93 -6.68
C SER A 130 0.93 -8.76 -7.66
N HIS A 131 1.94 -8.74 -8.52
CA HIS A 131 1.97 -7.89 -9.70
C HIS A 131 1.88 -8.73 -10.98
N HIS A 132 1.23 -9.90 -10.89
CA HIS A 132 1.05 -10.85 -11.99
C HIS A 132 -0.44 -11.13 -12.18
N ASP A 133 -0.94 -10.88 -13.40
CA ASP A 133 -2.33 -11.09 -13.78
C ASP A 133 -3.33 -10.43 -12.79
N LEU A 134 -4.51 -11.04 -12.67
CA LEU A 134 -5.59 -10.59 -11.81
C LEU A 134 -5.55 -11.18 -10.38
N GLN A 135 -4.36 -11.62 -9.91
CA GLN A 135 -4.24 -12.36 -8.64
C GLN A 135 -4.58 -11.53 -7.40
N VAL A 136 -4.47 -10.20 -7.47
CA VAL A 136 -4.89 -9.30 -6.38
C VAL A 136 -6.38 -9.46 -6.10
N GLN A 137 -7.23 -9.64 -7.13
CA GLN A 137 -8.67 -9.89 -6.95
C GLN A 137 -8.95 -11.19 -6.17
N GLN A 138 -7.99 -12.11 -6.16
CA GLN A 138 -8.06 -13.36 -5.39
C GLN A 138 -7.29 -13.27 -4.06
N PHE A 139 -7.04 -12.05 -3.56
CA PHE A 139 -6.38 -11.79 -2.27
C PHE A 139 -4.91 -12.24 -2.19
N LEU A 140 -4.17 -12.31 -3.31
CA LEU A 140 -2.73 -12.52 -3.25
C LEU A 140 -2.04 -11.26 -2.74
N SER A 141 -2.22 -11.02 -1.44
CA SER A 141 -1.70 -9.87 -0.71
C SER A 141 -1.51 -10.17 0.77
N ALA A 142 -0.64 -9.42 1.43
CA ALA A 142 -0.42 -9.51 2.87
C ALA A 142 0.17 -8.21 3.43
N PRO A 143 0.01 -7.93 4.73
CA PRO A 143 0.62 -6.77 5.35
C PRO A 143 2.16 -6.90 5.42
N LEU A 144 2.83 -5.77 5.29
CA LEU A 144 4.25 -5.61 5.51
C LEU A 144 4.44 -4.42 6.45
N ILE A 145 4.72 -4.71 7.71
CA ILE A 145 4.81 -3.71 8.77
C ILE A 145 6.28 -3.54 9.17
N ILE A 146 6.74 -2.31 9.13
CA ILE A 146 8.11 -1.97 9.54
C ILE A 146 8.05 -1.01 10.71
N SER A 147 8.47 -1.48 11.88
CA SER A 147 8.50 -0.68 13.11
C SER A 147 9.65 0.31 13.11
N ASP A 148 9.43 1.48 13.71
CA ASP A 148 10.48 2.42 14.06
C ASP A 148 10.57 2.48 15.59
N PRO A 149 11.76 2.25 16.20
CA PRO A 149 11.92 2.32 17.65
C PRO A 149 11.57 3.67 18.25
N ASP A 150 11.69 4.74 17.44
CA ASP A 150 11.46 6.12 17.87
C ASP A 150 10.01 6.58 17.64
N GLU A 151 9.14 5.69 17.12
CA GLU A 151 7.77 6.02 16.77
C GLU A 151 6.85 6.02 18.00
N VAL A 152 5.68 6.67 17.85
CA VAL A 152 4.64 6.70 18.88
C VAL A 152 4.23 5.28 19.29
N LYS A 153 4.46 4.94 20.56
CA LYS A 153 4.12 3.61 21.08
C LYS A 153 2.62 3.49 21.27
N SER A 154 2.07 2.44 20.67
CA SER A 154 0.72 1.95 20.97
C SER A 154 0.81 0.76 21.92
N THR A 155 -0.23 0.54 22.70
CA THR A 155 -0.33 -0.67 23.55
C THR A 155 -0.72 -1.89 22.71
N LYS A 156 -1.33 -1.65 21.55
CA LYS A 156 -1.76 -2.69 20.61
C LYS A 156 -1.81 -2.16 19.17
N GLU A 157 -1.40 -3.00 18.25
CA GLU A 157 -1.54 -2.76 16.81
C GLU A 157 -2.59 -3.72 16.24
N VAL A 158 -3.43 -3.20 15.34
CA VAL A 158 -4.51 -3.94 14.69
C VAL A 158 -4.47 -3.64 13.21
N ILE A 159 -4.27 -4.66 12.39
CA ILE A 159 -4.20 -4.54 10.95
C ILE A 159 -5.59 -4.81 10.37
N LEU A 160 -6.02 -3.95 9.44
CA LEU A 160 -7.24 -4.10 8.66
C LEU A 160 -6.86 -4.06 7.18
N LEU A 161 -6.60 -5.23 6.58
CA LEU A 161 -6.45 -5.35 5.14
C LEU A 161 -7.84 -5.53 4.54
N LEU A 162 -8.25 -4.52 3.76
CA LEU A 162 -9.58 -4.45 3.15
C LEU A 162 -9.50 -4.97 1.72
N GLY A 163 -10.51 -5.74 1.31
CA GLY A 163 -10.59 -6.25 -0.06
C GLY A 163 -12.04 -6.42 -0.52
N ASP A 164 -12.19 -6.40 -1.81
CA ASP A 164 -13.44 -6.67 -2.51
C ASP A 164 -13.42 -8.11 -3.05
N PHE A 165 -14.55 -8.79 -2.97
CA PHE A 165 -14.67 -10.20 -3.29
C PHE A 165 -15.82 -10.48 -4.25
N SER A 166 -15.55 -11.32 -5.26
CA SER A 166 -16.58 -11.91 -6.10
C SER A 166 -16.44 -13.43 -6.16
N PHE A 167 -17.58 -14.13 -6.25
CA PHE A 167 -17.61 -15.57 -6.59
C PHE A 167 -17.29 -15.83 -8.06
N LYS A 168 -17.34 -14.80 -8.91
CA LYS A 168 -16.95 -14.87 -10.30
C LYS A 168 -15.44 -14.84 -10.44
N LYS A 169 -14.91 -15.61 -11.37
CA LYS A 169 -13.46 -15.58 -11.65
C LYS A 169 -13.03 -14.21 -12.18
N PRO A 170 -11.86 -13.70 -11.78
CA PRO A 170 -11.38 -12.38 -12.22
C PRO A 170 -11.32 -12.23 -13.74
N GLU A 171 -10.92 -13.29 -14.45
CA GLU A 171 -10.82 -13.28 -15.92
C GLU A 171 -12.19 -13.10 -16.58
N LEU A 172 -13.26 -13.67 -15.99
CA LEU A 172 -14.64 -13.48 -16.47
C LEU A 172 -15.13 -12.06 -16.21
N ILE A 173 -14.80 -11.49 -15.03
CA ILE A 173 -15.11 -10.09 -14.72
C ILE A 173 -14.47 -9.19 -15.77
N PHE A 174 -13.17 -9.37 -16.03
CA PHE A 174 -12.44 -8.56 -16.99
C PHE A 174 -12.97 -8.70 -18.42
N ALA A 175 -13.32 -9.92 -18.83
CA ALA A 175 -13.93 -10.17 -20.13
C ALA A 175 -15.29 -9.46 -20.26
N GLU A 176 -16.14 -9.47 -19.22
CA GLU A 176 -17.42 -8.76 -19.21
C GLU A 176 -17.23 -7.24 -19.28
N LEU A 177 -16.25 -6.69 -18.57
CA LEU A 177 -15.89 -5.28 -18.65
C LEU A 177 -15.50 -4.89 -20.08
N LYS A 178 -14.63 -5.66 -20.73
CA LYS A 178 -14.21 -5.45 -22.13
C LYS A 178 -15.36 -5.56 -23.14
N HIS A 179 -16.37 -6.35 -22.85
CA HIS A 179 -17.53 -6.50 -23.73
C HIS A 179 -18.68 -5.52 -23.44
N GLY A 180 -18.46 -4.56 -22.52
CA GLY A 180 -19.48 -3.57 -22.14
C GLY A 180 -20.70 -4.14 -21.43
N GLN A 181 -20.70 -5.43 -21.06
CA GLN A 181 -21.86 -6.10 -20.46
C GLN A 181 -22.19 -5.64 -19.04
N MET A 182 -21.19 -5.18 -18.29
CA MET A 182 -21.37 -4.68 -16.92
C MET A 182 -21.87 -3.23 -16.87
N ALA A 183 -21.59 -2.41 -17.86
CA ALA A 183 -22.06 -1.03 -17.94
C ALA A 183 -23.61 -0.91 -17.91
N HIS A 184 -24.31 -1.97 -18.29
CA HIS A 184 -25.77 -2.00 -18.28
C HIS A 184 -26.42 -2.46 -16.96
N MET A 185 -25.66 -3.07 -16.04
CA MET A 185 -26.23 -3.56 -14.77
C MET A 185 -26.34 -2.50 -13.66
N HIS A 186 -25.58 -1.44 -13.74
CA HIS A 186 -25.55 -0.38 -12.72
C HIS A 186 -26.33 0.88 -13.05
N HIS A 187 -26.90 1.01 -14.26
CA HIS A 187 -27.76 2.14 -14.63
C HIS A 187 -29.23 1.99 -14.17
N GLY A 188 -29.43 1.66 -12.91
CA GLY A 188 -30.70 1.87 -12.23
C GLY A 188 -30.84 3.30 -11.72
N GLY A 189 -30.64 4.31 -12.56
CA GLY A 189 -30.81 5.69 -12.17
C GLY A 189 -30.20 6.72 -13.12
N GLY A 190 -30.93 7.07 -14.16
CA GLY A 190 -30.71 8.29 -14.92
C GLY A 190 -29.82 8.13 -16.15
N MET A 191 -30.45 8.21 -17.32
CA MET A 191 -29.75 8.46 -18.58
C MET A 191 -28.85 9.68 -18.43
N ALA A 192 -27.57 9.53 -18.84
CA ALA A 192 -26.64 10.64 -18.96
C ALA A 192 -27.31 11.74 -19.81
N SER A 193 -27.50 12.91 -19.22
CA SER A 193 -27.93 14.08 -19.97
C SER A 193 -26.82 14.48 -20.94
N VAL A 194 -27.18 14.68 -22.20
CA VAL A 194 -26.30 15.03 -23.32
C VAL A 194 -25.67 16.44 -23.15
N ASP A 195 -25.89 17.10 -22.03
CA ASP A 195 -25.33 18.43 -21.71
C ASP A 195 -24.10 18.23 -20.83
N GLY A 196 -22.92 18.24 -21.45
CA GLY A 196 -21.56 17.95 -20.94
C GLY A 196 -21.06 18.75 -19.73
N LYS A 197 -21.89 19.11 -18.76
CA LYS A 197 -21.49 19.88 -17.59
C LYS A 197 -21.67 19.20 -16.21
N HIS A 198 -22.42 18.10 -16.10
CA HIS A 198 -22.61 17.37 -14.82
C HIS A 198 -22.82 15.87 -15.07
N ALA A 199 -21.83 15.18 -15.65
CA ALA A 199 -21.83 13.72 -15.60
C ALA A 199 -21.65 13.30 -14.13
N THR A 200 -22.57 12.51 -13.59
CA THR A 200 -22.38 11.85 -12.28
C THR A 200 -21.13 10.98 -12.37
N PRO A 201 -20.21 11.05 -11.41
CA PRO A 201 -19.04 10.16 -11.40
C PRO A 201 -19.47 8.71 -11.48
N ASP A 202 -18.82 7.93 -12.33
CA ASP A 202 -18.92 6.48 -12.30
C ASP A 202 -18.06 5.98 -11.14
N LEU A 203 -18.63 5.26 -10.19
CA LEU A 203 -17.96 4.93 -8.93
C LEU A 203 -17.51 3.49 -8.83
N ASN A 204 -18.14 2.58 -9.58
CA ASN A 204 -17.87 1.14 -9.45
C ASN A 204 -18.11 0.40 -10.78
N ASP A 205 -17.06 -0.13 -11.36
CA ASP A 205 -17.12 -0.97 -12.57
C ASP A 205 -17.65 -2.37 -12.27
N VAL A 206 -17.49 -2.84 -11.05
CA VAL A 206 -17.72 -4.22 -10.64
C VAL A 206 -18.70 -4.28 -9.47
N ALA A 207 -19.76 -5.08 -9.63
CA ALA A 207 -20.64 -5.46 -8.51
C ALA A 207 -20.02 -6.62 -7.74
N TYR A 208 -19.53 -6.34 -6.57
CA TYR A 208 -18.91 -7.34 -5.70
C TYR A 208 -19.96 -8.09 -4.86
N ASP A 209 -19.65 -9.37 -4.53
CA ASP A 209 -20.52 -10.22 -3.70
C ASP A 209 -20.33 -9.96 -2.20
N ALA A 210 -19.15 -9.48 -1.80
CA ALA A 210 -18.83 -9.13 -0.42
C ALA A 210 -17.62 -8.20 -0.33
N PHE A 211 -17.48 -7.47 0.77
CA PHE A 211 -16.22 -6.88 1.18
C PHE A 211 -15.66 -7.64 2.37
N LEU A 212 -14.33 -7.81 2.40
CA LEU A 212 -13.64 -8.57 3.42
C LEU A 212 -12.65 -7.68 4.19
N THR A 213 -12.57 -7.93 5.49
CA THR A 213 -11.46 -7.46 6.33
C THR A 213 -10.73 -8.70 6.83
N ASN A 214 -9.44 -8.82 6.53
CA ASN A 214 -8.62 -9.96 6.96
C ASN A 214 -9.27 -11.32 6.60
N TYR A 215 -9.77 -11.47 5.36
CA TYR A 215 -10.47 -12.65 4.83
C TYR A 215 -11.85 -12.93 5.45
N ARG A 216 -12.44 -12.01 6.22
CA ARG A 216 -13.72 -12.19 6.90
C ARG A 216 -14.75 -11.16 6.47
N THR A 217 -16.02 -11.58 6.42
CA THR A 217 -17.16 -10.66 6.29
C THR A 217 -17.69 -10.25 7.67
N LEU A 218 -18.60 -9.27 7.69
CA LEU A 218 -19.26 -8.86 8.95
C LEU A 218 -20.24 -9.90 9.51
N LYS A 219 -20.56 -10.98 8.79
CA LYS A 219 -21.29 -12.12 9.37
C LYS A 219 -20.45 -12.92 10.35
N ASN A 220 -19.13 -12.90 10.18
CA ASN A 220 -18.17 -13.52 11.09
C ASN A 220 -16.94 -12.61 11.25
N PRO A 221 -17.11 -11.41 11.82
CA PRO A 221 -16.02 -10.44 11.92
C PRO A 221 -14.92 -10.92 12.86
N GLU A 222 -13.72 -10.41 12.65
CA GLU A 222 -12.66 -10.55 13.63
C GLU A 222 -13.00 -9.73 14.87
N ILE A 223 -12.83 -10.34 16.07
CA ILE A 223 -13.02 -9.68 17.36
C ILE A 223 -11.66 -9.54 18.01
N VAL A 224 -11.22 -8.30 18.15
CA VAL A 224 -9.91 -7.98 18.74
C VAL A 224 -10.12 -7.53 20.18
N SER A 225 -9.55 -8.27 21.14
CA SER A 225 -9.62 -7.92 22.56
C SER A 225 -8.78 -6.68 22.85
N VAL A 226 -9.38 -5.69 23.53
CA VAL A 226 -8.74 -4.46 24.00
C VAL A 226 -9.13 -4.20 25.44
N ARG A 227 -8.41 -3.30 26.13
CA ARG A 227 -8.71 -2.90 27.51
C ARG A 227 -9.05 -1.41 27.57
N PRO A 228 -9.94 -0.98 28.49
CA PRO A 228 -10.12 0.44 28.77
C PRO A 228 -8.78 1.12 29.05
N GLY A 229 -8.53 2.26 28.40
CA GLY A 229 -7.28 3.00 28.50
C GLY A 229 -6.19 2.61 27.50
N ASP A 230 -6.33 1.48 26.78
CA ASP A 230 -5.40 1.12 25.70
C ASP A 230 -5.34 2.21 24.63
N THR A 231 -4.14 2.45 24.11
CA THR A 231 -3.93 3.19 22.88
C THR A 231 -3.72 2.18 21.76
N VAL A 232 -4.68 2.07 20.84
CA VAL A 232 -4.65 1.12 19.73
C VAL A 232 -4.26 1.85 18.45
N ARG A 233 -3.28 1.33 17.71
CA ARG A 233 -2.96 1.76 16.38
C ARG A 233 -3.71 0.88 15.37
N LEU A 234 -4.67 1.46 14.67
CA LEU A 234 -5.37 0.84 13.57
C LEU A 234 -4.57 1.08 12.30
N ARG A 235 -4.16 0.01 11.63
CA ARG A 235 -3.39 0.04 10.38
C ARG A 235 -4.29 -0.42 9.25
N PHE A 236 -4.89 0.53 8.54
CA PHE A 236 -5.73 0.25 7.38
C PHE A 236 -4.88 0.10 6.13
N ILE A 237 -5.17 -0.92 5.33
CA ILE A 237 -4.54 -1.20 4.03
C ILE A 237 -5.66 -1.41 3.02
N ALA A 238 -5.77 -0.55 2.01
CA ALA A 238 -6.73 -0.70 0.92
C ALA A 238 -6.20 -1.69 -0.13
N GLY A 239 -6.28 -2.99 0.19
CA GLY A 239 -5.83 -4.07 -0.67
C GLY A 239 -6.92 -4.59 -1.63
N SER A 240 -7.98 -3.82 -1.87
CA SER A 240 -9.05 -4.11 -2.83
C SER A 240 -8.55 -4.03 -4.27
N ALA A 241 -9.22 -4.73 -5.18
CA ALA A 241 -8.93 -4.65 -6.60
C ALA A 241 -9.45 -3.34 -7.23
N MET A 242 -10.67 -2.89 -6.85
CA MET A 242 -11.31 -1.72 -7.46
C MET A 242 -11.92 -0.76 -6.45
N THR A 243 -12.22 -1.20 -5.22
CA THR A 243 -13.08 -0.45 -4.30
C THR A 243 -12.30 0.51 -3.42
N ASN A 244 -12.61 1.80 -3.51
CA ASN A 244 -12.23 2.80 -2.50
C ASN A 244 -13.14 2.68 -1.27
N PHE A 245 -12.65 3.03 -0.08
CA PHE A 245 -13.41 2.89 1.16
C PHE A 245 -13.55 4.20 1.94
N PHE A 246 -14.71 4.32 2.61
CA PHE A 246 -14.93 5.22 3.73
C PHE A 246 -14.77 4.45 5.03
N ILE A 247 -13.82 4.85 5.86
CA ILE A 247 -13.58 4.26 7.17
C ILE A 247 -14.43 5.00 8.21
N ASN A 248 -15.13 4.26 9.05
CA ASN A 248 -15.91 4.78 10.17
C ASN A 248 -15.51 4.03 11.46
N ILE A 249 -14.94 4.74 12.42
CA ILE A 249 -14.53 4.19 13.72
C ILE A 249 -15.59 4.44 14.83
N GLY A 250 -16.80 4.77 14.40
CA GLY A 250 -17.96 4.91 15.27
C GLY A 250 -17.81 6.01 16.33
N GLN A 251 -17.93 5.62 17.59
CA GLN A 251 -17.86 6.54 18.72
C GLN A 251 -16.44 6.85 19.18
N LEU A 252 -15.43 6.18 18.63
CA LEU A 252 -14.03 6.47 18.93
C LEU A 252 -13.63 7.78 18.27
N GLN A 253 -12.72 8.49 18.93
CA GLN A 253 -12.01 9.62 18.34
C GLN A 253 -10.66 9.11 17.89
N GLY A 254 -10.37 9.22 16.58
CA GLY A 254 -9.11 8.81 15.99
C GLY A 254 -8.21 10.00 15.67
N GLU A 255 -6.93 9.75 15.72
CA GLU A 255 -5.90 10.64 15.18
C GLU A 255 -5.17 9.92 14.06
N ALA A 256 -5.41 10.34 12.80
CA ALA A 256 -4.60 9.89 11.68
C ALA A 256 -3.17 10.41 11.87
N ILE A 257 -2.18 9.51 11.89
CA ILE A 257 -0.78 9.85 12.19
C ILE A 257 0.17 9.50 11.04
N ALA A 258 -0.24 8.66 10.11
CA ALA A 258 0.53 8.33 8.92
C ALA A 258 -0.41 7.99 7.76
N ILE A 259 0.04 8.31 6.54
CA ILE A 259 -0.54 7.91 5.26
C ILE A 259 0.57 7.31 4.40
N ASP A 260 0.30 6.21 3.69
CA ASP A 260 1.27 5.49 2.84
C ASP A 260 2.61 5.21 3.54
N GLY A 261 2.55 4.88 4.85
CA GLY A 261 3.73 4.66 5.68
C GLY A 261 4.49 5.93 6.07
N GLN A 262 4.07 7.11 5.60
CA GLN A 262 4.72 8.39 5.87
C GLN A 262 4.02 9.14 6.99
N SER A 263 4.78 9.66 7.96
CA SER A 263 4.23 10.39 9.10
C SER A 263 3.60 11.72 8.68
N ILE A 264 2.40 11.99 9.18
CA ILE A 264 1.67 13.25 9.00
C ILE A 264 1.46 13.96 10.33
N LYS A 265 1.24 15.27 10.28
CA LYS A 265 0.73 16.00 11.45
C LYS A 265 -0.64 15.45 11.81
N PRO A 266 -0.90 15.10 13.08
CA PRO A 266 -2.12 14.38 13.47
C PRO A 266 -3.41 15.09 13.04
N VAL A 267 -4.30 14.34 12.39
CA VAL A 267 -5.63 14.81 11.97
C VAL A 267 -6.70 14.04 12.73
N LYS A 268 -7.49 14.76 13.52
CA LYS A 268 -8.57 14.16 14.34
C LYS A 268 -9.83 13.96 13.52
N SER A 269 -10.36 12.75 13.52
CA SER A 269 -11.65 12.39 12.90
C SER A 269 -12.15 11.06 13.46
N ASN A 270 -13.42 10.75 13.18
CA ASN A 270 -13.97 9.41 13.31
C ASN A 270 -14.37 8.81 11.96
N GLN A 271 -14.15 9.57 10.88
CA GLN A 271 -14.37 9.13 9.50
C GLN A 271 -13.15 9.50 8.65
N PHE A 272 -12.73 8.59 7.77
CA PHE A 272 -11.59 8.79 6.88
C PHE A 272 -11.89 8.22 5.50
N GLN A 273 -11.21 8.75 4.49
CA GLN A 273 -11.22 8.24 3.13
C GLN A 273 -9.98 7.39 2.89
N LEU A 274 -10.13 6.27 2.20
CA LEU A 274 -9.03 5.35 1.92
C LEU A 274 -9.13 4.83 0.48
N PRO A 275 -8.48 5.49 -0.49
CA PRO A 275 -8.35 5.02 -1.87
C PRO A 275 -7.61 3.69 -1.98
N VAL A 276 -7.88 2.94 -3.05
CA VAL A 276 -7.18 1.69 -3.38
C VAL A 276 -5.66 1.91 -3.40
N GLY A 277 -4.92 0.98 -2.80
CA GLY A 277 -3.46 1.03 -2.68
C GLY A 277 -2.94 1.86 -1.51
N GLN A 278 -3.72 2.81 -0.99
CA GLN A 278 -3.29 3.62 0.15
C GLN A 278 -3.33 2.87 1.49
N ARG A 279 -2.56 3.36 2.44
CA ARG A 279 -2.54 2.91 3.83
C ARG A 279 -2.74 4.09 4.75
N LEU A 280 -3.50 3.87 5.82
CA LEU A 280 -3.79 4.90 6.83
C LEU A 280 -3.59 4.33 8.22
N ASP A 281 -2.81 5.03 9.06
CA ASP A 281 -2.62 4.67 10.45
C ASP A 281 -3.36 5.65 11.36
N VAL A 282 -4.23 5.10 12.21
CA VAL A 282 -5.05 5.89 13.12
C VAL A 282 -4.84 5.42 14.56
N LEU A 283 -4.45 6.35 15.44
CA LEU A 283 -4.43 6.10 16.87
C LEU A 283 -5.82 6.33 17.46
N VAL A 284 -6.28 5.38 18.27
CA VAL A 284 -7.51 5.49 19.03
C VAL A 284 -7.23 5.16 20.49
N LYS A 285 -7.84 5.91 21.42
CA LYS A 285 -7.81 5.58 22.84
C LYS A 285 -9.12 4.90 23.21
N ILE A 286 -9.03 3.72 23.81
CA ILE A 286 -10.21 2.97 24.27
C ILE A 286 -10.79 3.65 25.50
N PRO A 287 -12.06 4.10 25.46
CA PRO A 287 -12.70 4.76 26.61
C PRO A 287 -12.87 3.83 27.81
N ALA A 288 -13.12 4.40 28.96
CA ALA A 288 -13.48 3.66 30.16
C ALA A 288 -14.81 2.90 29.98
N GLY A 289 -14.94 1.77 30.66
CA GLY A 289 -16.15 0.92 30.63
C GLY A 289 -16.01 -0.28 29.68
N GLU A 290 -17.01 -1.13 29.74
CA GLU A 290 -17.06 -2.38 28.96
C GLU A 290 -17.92 -2.17 27.71
N LYS A 291 -17.31 -2.22 26.54
CA LYS A 291 -17.98 -1.93 25.27
C LYS A 291 -17.30 -2.58 24.06
N ALA A 292 -18.10 -2.86 23.03
CA ALA A 292 -17.64 -3.22 21.69
C ALA A 292 -17.65 -1.99 20.79
N TYR A 293 -16.59 -1.84 20.00
CA TYR A 293 -16.39 -0.74 19.05
C TYR A 293 -16.22 -1.31 17.66
N PRO A 294 -17.27 -1.33 16.84
CA PRO A 294 -17.14 -1.67 15.43
C PRO A 294 -16.24 -0.65 14.70
N ILE A 295 -15.31 -1.16 13.93
CA ILE A 295 -14.46 -0.42 13.01
C ILE A 295 -14.87 -0.86 11.62
N LEU A 296 -15.51 0.03 10.87
CA LEU A 296 -16.17 -0.28 9.62
C LEU A 296 -15.50 0.39 8.44
N ALA A 297 -15.55 -0.28 7.29
CA ALA A 297 -15.13 0.23 6.00
C ALA A 297 -16.28 0.01 5.01
N GLN A 298 -16.86 1.10 4.49
CA GLN A 298 -17.94 1.09 3.52
C GLN A 298 -17.39 1.44 2.15
N GLY A 299 -17.72 0.63 1.14
CA GLY A 299 -17.26 0.88 -0.23
C GLY A 299 -17.92 2.12 -0.84
N GLU A 300 -17.12 2.87 -1.58
CA GLU A 300 -17.56 4.04 -2.34
C GLU A 300 -18.75 3.70 -3.25
N GLY A 301 -19.76 4.56 -3.31
CA GLY A 301 -20.95 4.39 -4.15
C GLY A 301 -21.92 3.29 -3.71
N THR A 302 -21.71 2.64 -2.57
CA THR A 302 -22.52 1.51 -2.12
C THR A 302 -22.89 1.61 -0.65
N SER A 303 -23.88 0.81 -0.21
CA SER A 303 -24.15 0.55 1.21
C SER A 303 -23.37 -0.65 1.75
N MET A 304 -22.69 -1.43 0.90
CA MET A 304 -21.93 -2.59 1.33
C MET A 304 -20.74 -2.19 2.19
N GLN A 305 -20.49 -2.93 3.27
CA GLN A 305 -19.45 -2.63 4.23
C GLN A 305 -18.79 -3.89 4.79
N THR A 306 -17.59 -3.72 5.31
CA THR A 306 -16.81 -4.72 6.05
C THR A 306 -16.19 -4.11 7.28
N GLY A 307 -15.41 -4.87 8.05
CA GLY A 307 -14.72 -4.36 9.22
C GLY A 307 -14.43 -5.43 10.26
N LEU A 308 -14.03 -4.97 11.44
CA LEU A 308 -13.79 -5.80 12.62
C LEU A 308 -14.35 -5.10 13.88
N ILE A 309 -14.28 -5.80 15.01
CA ILE A 309 -14.79 -5.27 16.29
C ILE A 309 -13.66 -5.25 17.32
N LEU A 310 -13.35 -4.08 17.89
CA LEU A 310 -12.56 -3.98 19.10
C LEU A 310 -13.52 -4.21 20.29
N ALA A 311 -13.18 -5.11 21.20
CA ALA A 311 -14.05 -5.43 22.33
C ALA A 311 -13.29 -5.52 23.64
N THR A 312 -13.83 -4.90 24.67
CA THR A 312 -13.36 -5.10 26.06
C THR A 312 -13.86 -6.46 26.60
N PRO A 313 -13.23 -7.04 27.65
CA PRO A 313 -13.47 -8.43 28.04
C PRO A 313 -14.92 -8.81 28.35
N LYS A 314 -15.73 -7.85 28.84
CA LYS A 314 -17.14 -8.08 29.21
C LYS A 314 -18.13 -7.42 28.26
N ALA A 315 -17.66 -6.95 27.11
CA ALA A 315 -18.51 -6.30 26.12
C ALA A 315 -19.50 -7.30 25.48
N THR A 316 -20.72 -6.88 25.31
CA THR A 316 -21.67 -7.60 24.42
C THR A 316 -21.30 -7.30 22.97
N ILE A 317 -21.02 -8.34 22.18
CA ILE A 317 -20.67 -8.19 20.77
C ILE A 317 -21.95 -8.00 19.96
N PRO A 318 -22.10 -6.87 19.24
CA PRO A 318 -23.28 -6.65 18.41
C PRO A 318 -23.26 -7.54 17.17
N SER A 319 -24.43 -7.94 16.69
CA SER A 319 -24.57 -8.48 15.36
C SER A 319 -24.38 -7.36 14.33
N MET A 320 -23.53 -7.61 13.34
CA MET A 320 -23.20 -6.62 12.31
C MET A 320 -23.90 -6.93 11.00
N LYS A 321 -24.32 -5.88 10.28
CA LYS A 321 -24.87 -5.99 8.93
C LYS A 321 -23.78 -5.73 7.90
N GLU A 322 -23.77 -6.50 6.81
CA GLU A 322 -22.89 -6.26 5.64
C GLU A 322 -23.39 -5.07 4.79
N GLN A 323 -24.60 -4.58 5.06
CA GLN A 323 -25.19 -3.40 4.42
C GLN A 323 -25.38 -2.30 5.47
N ALA A 324 -24.84 -1.13 5.22
CA ALA A 324 -25.13 0.07 5.98
C ALA A 324 -26.56 0.57 5.68
N ASP A 325 -27.10 1.43 6.54
CA ASP A 325 -28.46 1.96 6.37
C ASP A 325 -28.58 2.94 5.19
N SER A 326 -27.46 3.44 4.67
CA SER A 326 -27.40 4.34 3.50
C SER A 326 -26.14 4.07 2.66
N THR A 327 -26.21 4.45 1.39
CA THR A 327 -25.06 4.50 0.51
C THR A 327 -24.16 5.69 0.86
N VAL A 328 -22.84 5.56 0.62
CA VAL A 328 -21.91 6.69 0.62
C VAL A 328 -21.69 7.19 -0.80
N GLY A 329 -21.39 8.47 -0.94
CA GLY A 329 -21.09 9.06 -2.25
C GLY A 329 -19.65 8.81 -2.71
N ALA A 330 -19.19 9.67 -3.61
CA ALA A 330 -17.81 9.69 -4.11
C ALA A 330 -16.82 10.19 -3.05
N LEU A 331 -15.58 9.70 -3.11
CA LEU A 331 -14.45 10.31 -2.41
C LEU A 331 -14.23 11.75 -2.91
N ASN A 332 -13.57 12.55 -2.09
CA ASN A 332 -13.25 13.95 -2.40
C ASN A 332 -11.88 14.33 -1.83
N TYR A 333 -11.44 15.55 -2.08
CA TYR A 333 -10.15 16.05 -1.59
C TYR A 333 -10.17 16.65 -0.18
N ASP A 334 -11.30 16.62 0.55
CA ASP A 334 -11.40 17.27 1.86
C ASP A 334 -10.43 16.72 2.91
N GLN A 335 -10.12 15.43 2.84
CA GLN A 335 -9.10 14.82 3.68
C GLN A 335 -7.71 15.22 3.21
N GLU A 336 -7.39 15.03 1.92
CA GLU A 336 -6.07 15.29 1.35
C GLU A 336 -5.60 16.74 1.60
N LEU A 337 -6.49 17.71 1.44
CA LEU A 337 -6.20 19.12 1.70
C LEU A 337 -5.82 19.44 3.16
N LYS A 338 -6.15 18.55 4.11
CA LYS A 338 -5.82 18.68 5.54
C LYS A 338 -4.52 17.98 5.91
N LEU A 339 -4.10 16.99 5.10
CA LEU A 339 -2.90 16.22 5.39
C LEU A 339 -1.64 17.08 5.24
N LYS A 340 -0.73 16.98 6.19
CA LYS A 340 0.55 17.68 6.18
C LYS A 340 1.65 16.71 6.60
N ALA A 341 2.70 16.62 5.78
CA ALA A 341 3.86 15.80 6.11
C ALA A 341 4.56 16.29 7.39
N VAL A 342 5.06 15.37 8.19
CA VAL A 342 6.04 15.68 9.25
C VAL A 342 7.40 15.96 8.64
N HIS A 343 7.73 15.25 7.56
CA HIS A 343 8.99 15.36 6.84
C HIS A 343 8.72 15.66 5.34
N PRO A 344 8.32 16.91 4.99
CA PRO A 344 8.10 17.29 3.59
C PRO A 344 9.42 17.30 2.82
N LEU A 345 9.33 17.28 1.51
CA LEU A 345 10.49 17.46 0.64
C LEU A 345 11.19 18.78 0.93
N LYS A 346 12.53 18.77 0.94
CA LYS A 346 13.30 20.02 1.07
C LYS A 346 12.96 20.97 -0.09
N PRO A 347 12.81 22.26 0.16
CA PRO A 347 12.54 23.24 -0.90
C PRO A 347 13.57 23.15 -2.04
N LYS A 348 13.09 22.85 -3.24
CA LYS A 348 13.89 22.76 -4.46
C LYS A 348 12.98 22.94 -5.65
N SER A 349 13.32 23.81 -6.57
CA SER A 349 12.55 23.98 -7.80
C SER A 349 12.63 22.70 -8.66
N PRO A 350 11.52 22.28 -9.29
CA PRO A 350 11.55 21.19 -10.25
C PRO A 350 12.54 21.47 -11.39
N GLY A 351 13.40 20.51 -11.66
CA GLY A 351 14.30 20.52 -12.81
C GLY A 351 13.71 19.87 -14.06
N GLN A 352 12.54 19.25 -13.89
CA GLN A 352 11.79 18.59 -14.96
C GLN A 352 10.31 18.51 -14.58
N THR A 353 9.43 18.69 -15.55
CA THR A 353 7.98 18.48 -15.42
C THR A 353 7.54 17.38 -16.37
N LEU A 354 6.77 16.43 -15.86
CA LEU A 354 6.16 15.34 -16.60
C LEU A 354 4.64 15.53 -16.64
N LEU A 355 4.05 15.51 -17.82
CA LEU A 355 2.59 15.52 -17.99
C LEU A 355 2.11 14.07 -18.08
N VAL A 356 1.08 13.75 -17.31
CA VAL A 356 0.47 12.42 -17.20
C VAL A 356 -1.04 12.58 -17.38
N ASN A 357 -1.49 12.52 -18.62
CA ASN A 357 -2.92 12.52 -18.92
C ASN A 357 -3.47 11.13 -18.72
N LEU A 358 -4.50 11.01 -17.89
CA LEU A 358 -5.25 9.80 -17.65
C LEU A 358 -6.49 9.84 -18.53
N GLU A 359 -6.59 8.89 -19.43
CA GLU A 359 -7.63 8.85 -20.46
C GLU A 359 -8.19 7.43 -20.52
N GLY A 360 -9.41 7.25 -20.99
CA GLY A 360 -10.00 5.92 -21.09
C GLY A 360 -11.38 5.95 -21.70
N ASP A 361 -11.80 4.78 -22.12
CA ASP A 361 -13.10 4.54 -22.72
C ASP A 361 -13.75 3.30 -22.06
N MET A 362 -14.86 3.54 -21.37
CA MET A 362 -15.63 2.49 -20.72
C MET A 362 -16.25 1.49 -21.71
N MET A 363 -16.53 1.91 -22.96
CA MET A 363 -17.15 1.03 -23.94
C MET A 363 -16.19 -0.04 -24.47
N SER A 364 -14.93 0.33 -24.71
CA SER A 364 -13.87 -0.62 -25.09
C SER A 364 -13.10 -1.16 -23.90
N TYR A 365 -13.32 -0.57 -22.71
CA TYR A 365 -12.58 -0.78 -21.49
C TYR A 365 -11.06 -0.66 -21.70
N SER A 366 -10.67 0.34 -22.47
CA SER A 366 -9.29 0.66 -22.81
C SER A 366 -8.86 1.91 -22.05
N TRP A 367 -7.91 1.75 -21.16
CA TRP A 367 -7.39 2.80 -20.29
C TRP A 367 -5.98 3.18 -20.70
N THR A 368 -5.68 4.48 -20.73
CA THR A 368 -4.42 4.97 -21.30
C THR A 368 -3.73 5.99 -20.39
N ILE A 369 -2.41 6.05 -20.53
CA ILE A 369 -1.60 7.17 -20.06
C ILE A 369 -0.98 7.85 -21.28
N ASN A 370 -1.26 9.16 -21.47
CA ASN A 370 -0.79 9.93 -22.63
C ASN A 370 -1.15 9.27 -23.96
N LYS A 371 -2.38 8.76 -24.11
CA LYS A 371 -2.92 8.05 -25.29
C LYS A 371 -2.19 6.76 -25.62
N GLN A 372 -1.48 6.19 -24.67
CA GLN A 372 -0.74 4.94 -24.87
C GLN A 372 -1.30 3.85 -23.94
N VAL A 373 -1.50 2.68 -24.51
CA VAL A 373 -1.97 1.48 -23.83
C VAL A 373 -0.78 0.57 -23.56
N TRP A 374 -0.63 0.11 -22.32
CA TRP A 374 0.36 -0.91 -21.99
C TRP A 374 0.16 -2.18 -22.83
N PRO A 375 1.25 -2.83 -23.33
CA PRO A 375 2.67 -2.49 -23.20
C PRO A 375 3.22 -1.57 -24.30
N HIS A 376 2.39 -1.04 -25.17
CA HIS A 376 2.78 -0.19 -26.32
C HIS A 376 2.98 1.26 -25.87
N ILE A 377 4.00 1.50 -25.04
CA ILE A 377 4.27 2.78 -24.40
C ILE A 377 5.60 3.40 -24.84
N LYS A 378 5.68 4.73 -24.70
CA LYS A 378 6.92 5.47 -24.62
C LYS A 378 7.14 5.86 -23.17
N PRO A 379 8.16 5.35 -22.50
CA PRO A 379 8.39 5.61 -21.08
C PRO A 379 8.55 7.09 -20.77
N LEU A 380 8.14 7.49 -19.57
CA LEU A 380 8.42 8.80 -19.01
C LEU A 380 9.88 8.84 -18.58
N GLN A 381 10.71 9.59 -19.30
CA GLN A 381 12.14 9.66 -18.99
C GLN A 381 12.44 10.69 -17.92
N VAL A 382 13.24 10.30 -16.93
CA VAL A 382 13.76 11.19 -15.87
C VAL A 382 15.29 11.21 -15.84
N ILE A 383 15.83 12.31 -15.32
CA ILE A 383 17.27 12.48 -15.10
C ILE A 383 17.54 12.28 -13.62
N ALA A 384 18.53 11.45 -13.28
CA ALA A 384 18.92 11.19 -11.89
C ALA A 384 19.33 12.47 -11.12
N ASN A 385 19.07 12.49 -9.81
CA ASN A 385 19.38 13.58 -8.88
C ASN A 385 18.70 14.92 -9.19
N LYS A 386 17.49 14.84 -9.78
CA LYS A 386 16.66 16.02 -10.03
C LYS A 386 15.39 15.98 -9.17
N ARG A 387 14.80 17.13 -8.88
CA ARG A 387 13.41 17.22 -8.47
C ARG A 387 12.56 17.14 -9.73
N VAL A 388 11.62 16.24 -9.77
CA VAL A 388 10.62 16.10 -10.83
C VAL A 388 9.27 16.54 -10.27
N GLU A 389 8.55 17.35 -11.06
CA GLU A 389 7.13 17.60 -10.89
C GLU A 389 6.37 16.70 -11.86
N MET A 390 5.43 15.91 -11.35
CA MET A 390 4.52 15.12 -12.15
C MET A 390 3.12 15.72 -12.05
N VAL A 391 2.50 15.98 -13.19
CA VAL A 391 1.18 16.59 -13.30
C VAL A 391 0.22 15.54 -13.83
N PHE A 392 -0.58 14.97 -12.95
CA PHE A 392 -1.67 14.09 -13.32
C PHE A 392 -2.87 14.93 -13.73
N HIS A 393 -3.39 14.67 -14.91
CA HIS A 393 -4.62 15.30 -15.42
C HIS A 393 -5.60 14.20 -15.81
N ASN A 394 -6.64 14.03 -15.01
CA ASN A 394 -7.67 13.02 -15.25
C ASN A 394 -8.75 13.58 -16.18
N GLN A 395 -8.84 13.01 -17.37
CA GLN A 395 -9.80 13.39 -18.41
C GLN A 395 -10.98 12.40 -18.49
N THR A 396 -11.12 11.52 -17.48
CA THR A 396 -12.16 10.51 -17.43
C THR A 396 -13.25 10.87 -16.40
N THR A 397 -14.32 10.10 -16.39
CA THR A 397 -15.42 10.23 -15.40
C THR A 397 -15.19 9.40 -14.14
N MET A 398 -14.09 8.64 -14.07
CA MET A 398 -13.73 7.81 -12.92
C MET A 398 -12.54 8.38 -12.15
N ALA A 399 -12.44 8.07 -10.87
CA ALA A 399 -11.27 8.36 -10.07
C ALA A 399 -10.18 7.32 -10.32
N HIS A 400 -8.91 7.76 -10.35
CA HIS A 400 -7.76 6.88 -10.53
C HIS A 400 -6.75 7.06 -9.38
N PRO A 401 -6.58 6.07 -8.49
CA PRO A 401 -5.46 6.04 -7.54
C PRO A 401 -4.19 5.70 -8.31
N MET A 402 -3.33 6.69 -8.51
CA MET A 402 -2.08 6.56 -9.27
C MET A 402 -0.91 6.22 -8.35
N HIS A 403 -0.28 5.09 -8.60
CA HIS A 403 0.86 4.58 -7.85
C HIS A 403 2.16 4.67 -8.63
N LEU A 404 3.23 5.08 -7.95
CA LEU A 404 4.59 5.10 -8.49
C LEU A 404 5.51 4.20 -7.66
N HIS A 405 6.05 3.17 -8.28
CA HIS A 405 6.99 2.25 -7.64
C HIS A 405 8.31 2.92 -7.27
N GLY A 406 8.93 2.44 -6.20
CA GLY A 406 10.29 2.79 -5.80
C GLY A 406 10.53 4.25 -5.41
N HIS A 407 9.49 5.06 -5.31
CA HIS A 407 9.56 6.48 -4.94
C HIS A 407 8.45 6.87 -3.97
N VAL A 408 8.73 7.94 -3.23
CA VAL A 408 7.75 8.65 -2.42
C VAL A 408 7.67 10.08 -2.94
N PHE A 409 6.48 10.63 -3.10
CA PHE A 409 6.24 11.96 -3.63
C PHE A 409 5.39 12.82 -2.69
N GLU A 410 5.58 14.13 -2.71
CA GLU A 410 4.76 15.12 -2.00
C GLU A 410 3.64 15.63 -2.90
N VAL A 411 2.40 15.70 -2.40
CA VAL A 411 1.30 16.35 -3.09
C VAL A 411 1.45 17.87 -2.91
N THR A 412 1.66 18.60 -4.02
CA THR A 412 2.00 20.03 -3.99
C THR A 412 0.90 20.96 -4.50
N GLU A 413 -0.05 20.42 -5.29
CA GLU A 413 -1.17 21.20 -5.82
C GLU A 413 -2.34 20.29 -6.19
N ILE A 414 -3.55 20.73 -5.94
CA ILE A 414 -4.79 20.11 -6.41
C ILE A 414 -5.67 21.21 -7.03
N ASP A 415 -6.06 21.05 -8.31
CA ASP A 415 -6.94 21.93 -9.08
C ASP A 415 -6.52 23.42 -8.99
N GLY A 416 -5.20 23.68 -9.17
CA GLY A 416 -4.63 25.02 -9.10
C GLY A 416 -4.44 25.57 -7.69
N LYS A 417 -4.86 24.83 -6.65
CA LYS A 417 -4.66 25.22 -5.26
C LYS A 417 -3.36 24.61 -4.72
N ALA A 418 -2.36 25.44 -4.52
CA ALA A 418 -1.08 25.02 -3.96
C ALA A 418 -1.22 24.49 -2.52
N ILE A 419 -0.52 23.40 -2.22
CA ILE A 419 -0.48 22.75 -0.91
C ILE A 419 0.94 22.86 -0.36
N LYS A 420 1.09 23.60 0.72
CA LYS A 420 2.37 23.69 1.42
C LYS A 420 2.55 22.50 2.36
N ASP A 421 3.73 21.88 2.35
CA ASP A 421 4.08 20.74 3.19
C ASP A 421 3.02 19.62 3.06
N GLY A 422 2.56 19.32 1.83
CA GLY A 422 1.56 18.30 1.56
C GLY A 422 2.00 16.91 2.02
N ALA A 423 1.07 15.99 2.15
CA ALA A 423 1.41 14.66 2.58
C ALA A 423 2.35 13.96 1.57
N MET A 424 3.20 13.10 2.12
CA MET A 424 4.06 12.23 1.33
C MET A 424 3.31 10.94 1.03
N HIS A 425 3.29 10.54 -0.24
CA HIS A 425 2.56 9.37 -0.74
C HIS A 425 3.42 8.51 -1.67
N ASP A 426 2.98 7.30 -1.91
CA ASP A 426 3.36 6.51 -3.09
C ASP A 426 2.15 6.29 -4.02
N THR A 427 0.95 6.57 -3.53
CA THR A 427 -0.32 6.43 -4.26
C THR A 427 -1.20 7.67 -4.02
N VAL A 428 -1.63 8.36 -5.08
CA VAL A 428 -2.50 9.53 -4.97
C VAL A 428 -3.76 9.37 -5.80
N LEU A 429 -4.92 9.69 -5.19
CA LEU A 429 -6.20 9.68 -5.90
C LEU A 429 -6.30 10.90 -6.82
N VAL A 430 -6.60 10.66 -8.10
CA VAL A 430 -6.89 11.71 -9.08
C VAL A 430 -8.37 11.62 -9.45
N LEU A 431 -9.17 12.55 -8.93
CA LEU A 431 -10.62 12.57 -9.14
C LEU A 431 -11.00 12.88 -10.59
N PRO A 432 -12.22 12.57 -11.04
CA PRO A 432 -12.71 12.91 -12.37
C PRO A 432 -12.49 14.39 -12.72
N ASN A 433 -11.98 14.65 -13.93
CA ASN A 433 -11.76 16.00 -14.45
C ASN A 433 -10.89 16.91 -13.55
N SER A 434 -10.05 16.35 -12.69
CA SER A 434 -9.17 17.10 -11.81
C SER A 434 -7.69 17.02 -12.22
N THR A 435 -6.90 17.91 -11.65
CA THR A 435 -5.45 17.95 -11.82
C THR A 435 -4.76 17.89 -10.47
N VAL A 436 -3.85 16.93 -10.32
CA VAL A 436 -3.02 16.77 -9.12
C VAL A 436 -1.55 16.89 -9.50
N LYS A 437 -0.80 17.77 -8.80
CA LYS A 437 0.64 17.86 -8.94
C LYS A 437 1.34 17.23 -7.76
N VAL A 438 2.32 16.40 -8.07
CA VAL A 438 3.20 15.80 -7.07
C VAL A 438 4.65 16.08 -7.40
N GLN A 439 5.50 16.07 -6.40
CA GLN A 439 6.94 16.21 -6.59
C GLN A 439 7.70 15.09 -5.90
N PHE A 440 8.78 14.63 -6.52
CA PHE A 440 9.70 13.65 -5.95
C PHE A 440 11.13 13.90 -6.40
N ASP A 441 12.09 13.36 -5.64
CA ASP A 441 13.50 13.36 -6.04
C ASP A 441 13.84 12.07 -6.78
N THR A 442 14.59 12.20 -7.88
CA THR A 442 15.04 11.06 -8.69
C THR A 442 16.36 10.51 -8.15
N ASP A 443 16.32 9.88 -6.99
CA ASP A 443 17.47 9.34 -6.26
C ASP A 443 17.54 7.81 -6.21
N ASN A 444 16.61 7.15 -6.91
CA ASN A 444 16.53 5.68 -7.01
C ASN A 444 16.52 5.24 -8.49
N PRO A 445 17.69 5.14 -9.17
CA PRO A 445 17.77 4.81 -10.58
C PRO A 445 17.18 3.44 -10.92
N GLY A 446 16.40 3.36 -12.02
CA GLY A 446 15.76 2.12 -12.45
C GLY A 446 14.71 2.31 -13.54
N ASN A 447 13.94 1.24 -13.76
CA ASN A 447 12.71 1.21 -14.53
C ASN A 447 11.55 0.98 -13.56
N TRP A 448 10.76 2.00 -13.30
CA TRP A 448 9.74 1.96 -12.27
C TRP A 448 8.35 1.99 -12.87
N MET A 449 7.51 1.04 -12.49
CA MET A 449 6.12 1.06 -12.90
C MET A 449 5.41 2.29 -12.33
N MET A 450 4.55 2.89 -13.13
CA MET A 450 3.54 3.85 -12.72
C MET A 450 2.21 3.45 -13.34
N HIS A 451 1.20 3.25 -12.51
CA HIS A 451 -0.07 2.72 -12.97
C HIS A 451 -1.24 3.17 -12.09
N CYS A 452 -2.45 3.07 -12.62
CA CYS A 452 -3.66 3.11 -11.80
C CYS A 452 -3.69 1.87 -10.90
N HIS A 453 -4.00 2.05 -9.62
CA HIS A 453 -4.04 0.91 -8.69
C HIS A 453 -5.40 0.17 -8.71
N MET A 454 -6.39 0.68 -9.42
CA MET A 454 -7.57 -0.10 -9.78
C MET A 454 -7.17 -1.19 -10.77
N LEU A 455 -7.24 -2.45 -10.33
CA LEU A 455 -6.69 -3.61 -11.04
C LEU A 455 -7.17 -3.72 -12.47
N TYR A 456 -8.48 -3.59 -12.71
CA TYR A 456 -9.02 -3.74 -14.06
C TYR A 456 -8.72 -2.54 -14.96
N HIS A 457 -8.47 -1.33 -14.41
CA HIS A 457 -7.93 -0.20 -15.17
C HIS A 457 -6.47 -0.43 -15.54
N GLN A 458 -5.68 -0.94 -14.60
CA GLN A 458 -4.30 -1.35 -14.84
C GLN A 458 -4.22 -2.36 -15.98
N GLU A 459 -5.00 -3.46 -15.88
CA GLU A 459 -5.05 -4.52 -16.89
C GLU A 459 -5.69 -4.06 -18.21
N GLY A 460 -6.56 -3.06 -18.14
CA GLY A 460 -7.11 -2.36 -19.31
C GLY A 460 -6.11 -1.44 -20.02
N GLY A 461 -4.90 -1.29 -19.46
CA GLY A 461 -3.77 -0.59 -20.09
C GLY A 461 -3.26 0.68 -19.40
N MET A 462 -3.84 1.12 -18.26
CA MET A 462 -3.40 2.34 -17.55
C MET A 462 -2.11 2.11 -16.76
N MET A 463 -1.04 1.80 -17.49
CA MET A 463 0.31 1.57 -16.97
C MET A 463 1.36 2.23 -17.88
N THR A 464 2.46 2.67 -17.29
CA THR A 464 3.65 3.14 -17.99
C THR A 464 4.91 2.91 -17.15
N LEU A 465 6.07 3.26 -17.66
CA LEU A 465 7.34 3.23 -16.94
C LEU A 465 7.90 4.64 -16.75
N VAL A 466 8.41 4.91 -15.57
CA VAL A 466 9.34 5.99 -15.29
C VAL A 466 10.74 5.41 -15.45
N ASN A 467 11.42 5.77 -16.57
CA ASN A 467 12.74 5.25 -16.93
C ASN A 467 13.81 6.30 -16.67
N TYR A 468 14.84 5.93 -15.92
CA TYR A 468 15.99 6.79 -15.70
C TYR A 468 16.90 6.79 -16.91
N LYS A 469 17.26 8.00 -17.39
CA LYS A 469 18.18 8.16 -18.53
C LYS A 469 19.49 7.43 -18.29
N GLY A 470 19.84 6.55 -19.21
CA GLY A 470 21.03 5.70 -19.11
C GLY A 470 20.77 4.31 -18.52
N VAL A 471 19.58 4.05 -17.98
CA VAL A 471 19.16 2.70 -17.58
C VAL A 471 18.52 2.01 -18.80
N ALA A 472 19.03 0.81 -19.13
CA ALA A 472 18.50 0.02 -20.24
C ALA A 472 17.03 -0.35 -20.02
N MET A 473 16.22 -0.23 -21.05
CA MET A 473 14.83 -0.67 -21.03
C MET A 473 14.74 -2.19 -21.12
N PRO A 474 13.88 -2.83 -20.32
CA PRO A 474 13.55 -4.24 -20.54
C PRO A 474 12.73 -4.41 -21.83
N PRO A 475 12.77 -5.60 -22.45
CA PRO A 475 11.93 -5.88 -23.61
C PRO A 475 10.46 -6.00 -23.17
N LEU A 476 9.62 -5.04 -23.58
CA LEU A 476 8.19 -5.01 -23.19
C LEU A 476 7.34 -6.05 -23.94
N THR A 477 7.89 -6.71 -24.95
CA THR A 477 7.18 -7.70 -25.78
C THR A 477 6.83 -8.98 -25.03
N MET A 478 7.55 -9.33 -23.96
CA MET A 478 7.25 -10.52 -23.14
C MET A 478 6.00 -10.36 -22.27
N THR A 479 5.50 -9.14 -22.08
CA THR A 479 4.28 -8.88 -21.31
C THR A 479 3.00 -9.22 -22.09
N HIS A 480 3.11 -9.48 -23.40
CA HIS A 480 1.96 -9.73 -24.28
C HIS A 480 1.43 -11.18 -24.20
N GLU A 481 2.26 -12.14 -23.81
CA GLU A 481 1.83 -13.55 -23.72
C GLU A 481 0.93 -13.84 -22.51
N MET A 482 0.77 -12.87 -21.61
CA MET A 482 -0.04 -13.02 -20.39
C MET A 482 -1.52 -12.69 -20.59
N HIS A 483 -1.92 -12.08 -21.72
CA HIS A 483 -3.28 -11.60 -21.94
C HIS A 483 -3.97 -12.22 -23.18
N SER A 484 -3.38 -13.27 -23.78
CA SER A 484 -3.94 -13.99 -24.93
C SER A 484 -4.68 -15.27 -24.56
#